data_eaf91c696c0a229c57eb547f6968f0e5
#
_entry.id   eaf91c696c0a229c57eb547f6968f0e5
#
_cell.length_a   1.000
_cell.length_b   1.000
_cell.length_c   1.000
_cell.angle_alpha   90.00
_cell.angle_beta   90.00
_cell.angle_gamma   90.00
#
_symmetry.space_group_name_H-M   'P 1'
#
loop_
_entity.id
_entity.type
_entity.pdbx_description
1 polymer ?
#
loop_
_entity_poly.entity_id
_entity_poly.type
_entity_poly.pdbx_seq_one_letter_code
_entity_poly.pdbx_strand_id
1 'polypeptide(L)'
;MKILFDSSILVPALVPAHPRHELCYPYLKAAKEQQTTAYVSTHSLAEVYSVITRLPVKPRPTPTQAQTLLTDLLTYVVAVSLEKADYTNAIDQMASLNLPGSGIFDALIAQAALKAEVNCLLTLNPDDFTRLAPELASLTNTP
;
A
#
# COMPACT_ATOMS: atom_id res chain seq x y z
N MET A 1 -14.93 -5.87 -6.81
CA MET A 1 -13.50 -5.83 -7.20
C MET A 1 -12.65 -5.78 -5.95
N LYS A 2 -11.61 -6.55 -5.91
CA LYS A 2 -10.62 -6.60 -4.82
C LYS A 2 -9.42 -5.74 -5.19
N ILE A 3 -9.12 -4.72 -4.37
CA ILE A 3 -8.01 -3.78 -4.60
C ILE A 3 -7.07 -3.81 -3.41
N LEU A 4 -5.77 -3.94 -3.65
CA LEU A 4 -4.77 -3.71 -2.61
C LEU A 4 -4.12 -2.34 -2.85
N PHE A 5 -4.07 -1.53 -1.79
CA PHE A 5 -3.45 -0.22 -1.83
C PHE A 5 -1.98 -0.28 -1.43
N ASP A 6 -1.13 0.24 -2.32
CA ASP A 6 0.25 0.58 -1.97
C ASP A 6 0.28 1.79 -1.02
N SER A 7 1.35 1.90 -0.24
CA SER A 7 1.57 3.07 0.64
C SER A 7 1.55 4.39 -0.13
N SER A 8 2.01 4.40 -1.39
CA SER A 8 1.99 5.59 -2.25
C SER A 8 0.57 6.11 -2.53
N ILE A 9 -0.44 5.26 -2.39
CA ILE A 9 -1.87 5.63 -2.51
C ILE A 9 -2.42 6.06 -1.15
N LEU A 10 -2.12 5.28 -0.10
CA LEU A 10 -2.70 5.52 1.23
C LEU A 10 -2.23 6.84 1.85
N VAL A 11 -0.96 7.18 1.69
CA VAL A 11 -0.41 8.43 2.23
C VAL A 11 -1.16 9.65 1.71
N PRO A 12 -1.26 9.89 0.40
CA PRO A 12 -2.04 11.02 -0.10
C PRO A 12 -3.54 10.90 0.17
N ALA A 13 -4.10 9.70 0.12
CA ALA A 13 -5.54 9.51 0.35
C ALA A 13 -5.95 9.86 1.80
N LEU A 14 -5.08 9.59 2.76
CA LEU A 14 -5.34 9.85 4.19
C LEU A 14 -5.04 11.28 4.63
N VAL A 15 -4.24 12.03 3.88
CA VAL A 15 -3.75 13.36 4.27
C VAL A 15 -4.26 14.43 3.30
N PRO A 16 -5.32 15.19 3.67
CA PRO A 16 -5.91 16.19 2.78
C PRO A 16 -4.94 17.27 2.28
N ALA A 17 -3.91 17.60 3.06
CA ALA A 17 -2.90 18.58 2.68
C ALA A 17 -1.88 18.06 1.66
N HIS A 18 -1.91 16.75 1.34
CA HIS A 18 -0.98 16.16 0.36
C HIS A 18 -1.34 16.62 -1.05
N PRO A 19 -0.33 16.97 -1.91
CA PRO A 19 -0.59 17.45 -3.27
C PRO A 19 -1.38 16.46 -4.15
N ARG A 20 -1.30 15.15 -3.89
CA ARG A 20 -1.99 14.11 -4.65
C ARG A 20 -3.25 13.57 -3.96
N HIS A 21 -3.75 14.28 -2.95
CA HIS A 21 -4.94 13.85 -2.21
C HIS A 21 -6.16 13.65 -3.15
N GLU A 22 -6.44 14.63 -3.99
CA GLU A 22 -7.58 14.58 -4.92
C GLU A 22 -7.49 13.42 -5.92
N LEU A 23 -6.27 12.99 -6.24
CA LEU A 23 -6.06 11.87 -7.15
C LEU A 23 -6.34 10.52 -6.48
N CYS A 24 -5.92 10.37 -5.22
CA CYS A 24 -5.94 9.07 -4.53
C CYS A 24 -7.18 8.87 -3.66
N TYR A 25 -7.73 9.93 -3.08
CA TYR A 25 -8.86 9.85 -2.16
C TYR A 25 -10.11 9.16 -2.72
N PRO A 26 -10.50 9.35 -4.01
CA PRO A 26 -11.67 8.67 -4.56
C PRO A 26 -11.65 7.15 -4.43
N TYR A 27 -10.48 6.52 -4.52
CA TYR A 27 -10.33 5.07 -4.36
C TYR A 27 -10.55 4.63 -2.91
N LEU A 28 -10.02 5.40 -1.96
CA LEU A 28 -10.24 5.15 -0.54
C LEU A 28 -11.72 5.37 -0.17
N LYS A 29 -12.34 6.41 -0.72
CA LYS A 29 -13.78 6.68 -0.54
C LYS A 29 -14.64 5.53 -1.06
N ALA A 30 -14.34 5.00 -2.24
CA ALA A 30 -15.06 3.86 -2.81
C ALA A 30 -14.97 2.62 -1.90
N ALA A 31 -13.81 2.39 -1.27
CA ALA A 31 -13.66 1.33 -0.29
C ALA A 31 -14.50 1.57 0.96
N LYS A 32 -14.51 2.79 1.48
CA LYS A 32 -15.29 3.19 2.65
C LYS A 32 -16.79 3.06 2.39
N GLU A 33 -17.24 3.34 1.18
CA GLU A 33 -18.62 3.20 0.74
C GLU A 33 -18.96 1.77 0.29
N GLN A 34 -18.05 0.81 0.50
CA GLN A 34 -18.21 -0.61 0.16
C GLN A 34 -18.46 -0.89 -1.33
N GLN A 35 -18.05 0.02 -2.19
CA GLN A 35 -18.11 -0.16 -3.65
C GLN A 35 -16.98 -1.08 -4.15
N THR A 36 -15.90 -1.17 -3.39
CA THR A 36 -14.76 -2.07 -3.63
C THR A 36 -14.36 -2.76 -2.33
N THR A 37 -13.79 -3.95 -2.43
CA THR A 37 -13.18 -4.64 -1.29
C THR A 37 -11.70 -4.29 -1.25
N ALA A 38 -11.27 -3.57 -0.22
CA ALA A 38 -9.93 -3.01 -0.13
C ALA A 38 -9.04 -3.79 0.85
N TYR A 39 -7.78 -3.90 0.49
CA TYR A 39 -6.75 -4.60 1.25
C TYR A 39 -5.52 -3.71 1.43
N VAL A 40 -4.78 -3.97 2.50
CA VAL A 40 -3.49 -3.35 2.79
C VAL A 40 -2.57 -4.41 3.40
N SER A 41 -1.28 -4.35 3.08
CA SER A 41 -0.27 -5.17 3.76
C SER A 41 -0.09 -4.69 5.21
N THR A 42 0.07 -5.60 6.16
CA THR A 42 0.37 -5.23 7.55
C THR A 42 1.65 -4.39 7.66
N HIS A 43 2.65 -4.66 6.81
CA HIS A 43 3.88 -3.85 6.78
C HIS A 43 3.58 -2.40 6.37
N SER A 44 2.65 -2.20 5.43
CA SER A 44 2.26 -0.85 4.97
C SER A 44 1.64 0.01 6.07
N LEU A 45 1.03 -0.60 7.09
CA LEU A 45 0.52 0.15 8.24
C LEU A 45 1.63 0.91 8.97
N ALA A 46 2.75 0.23 9.22
CA ALA A 46 3.92 0.86 9.86
C ALA A 46 4.58 1.89 8.93
N GLU A 47 4.68 1.58 7.65
CA GLU A 47 5.25 2.49 6.65
C GLU A 47 4.43 3.76 6.50
N VAL A 48 3.12 3.65 6.39
CA VAL A 48 2.21 4.81 6.29
C VAL A 48 2.32 5.67 7.54
N TYR A 49 2.31 5.09 8.74
CA TYR A 49 2.52 5.84 9.98
C TYR A 49 3.84 6.63 9.94
N SER A 50 4.92 5.96 9.57
CA SER A 50 6.25 6.58 9.47
C SER A 50 6.26 7.76 8.51
N VAL A 51 5.63 7.62 7.35
CA VAL A 51 5.62 8.66 6.31
C VAL A 51 4.72 9.83 6.70
N ILE A 52 3.45 9.59 7.10
CA ILE A 52 2.51 10.69 7.36
C ILE A 52 2.90 11.54 8.57
N THR A 53 3.61 10.98 9.55
CA THR A 53 4.08 11.74 10.72
C THR A 53 5.31 12.59 10.42
N ARG A 54 5.90 12.46 9.22
CA ARG A 54 7.08 13.22 8.78
C ARG A 54 6.87 13.99 7.48
N LEU A 55 5.66 13.99 6.93
CA LEU A 55 5.38 14.70 5.68
C LEU A 55 5.69 16.19 5.78
N PRO A 56 6.32 16.79 4.75
CA PRO A 56 6.56 18.24 4.70
C PRO A 56 5.31 19.00 4.24
N VAL A 57 4.19 18.74 4.87
CA VAL A 57 2.89 19.38 4.59
C VAL A 57 2.37 20.10 5.83
N LYS A 58 1.49 21.07 5.64
CA LYS A 58 0.82 21.81 6.74
C LYS A 58 -0.70 21.82 6.50
N PRO A 59 -1.49 21.33 7.47
CA PRO A 59 -1.06 20.71 8.74
C PRO A 59 -0.51 19.30 8.51
N ARG A 60 0.55 18.95 9.21
CA ARG A 60 1.11 17.59 9.23
C ARG A 60 0.42 16.77 10.32
N PRO A 61 -0.01 15.53 10.06
CA PRO A 61 -0.58 14.68 11.10
C PRO A 61 0.36 14.47 12.28
N THR A 62 -0.17 14.64 13.49
CA THR A 62 0.54 14.26 14.72
C THR A 62 0.54 12.73 14.87
N PRO A 63 1.40 12.15 15.72
CA PRO A 63 1.34 10.71 16.03
C PRO A 63 -0.05 10.23 16.45
N THR A 64 -0.77 10.99 17.28
CA THR A 64 -2.14 10.66 17.71
C THR A 64 -3.12 10.70 16.54
N GLN A 65 -3.01 11.70 15.67
CA GLN A 65 -3.86 11.81 14.49
C GLN A 65 -3.57 10.65 13.50
N ALA A 66 -2.31 10.29 13.32
CA ALA A 66 -1.93 9.14 12.48
C ALA A 66 -2.51 7.83 13.03
N GLN A 67 -2.46 7.63 14.33
CA GLN A 67 -3.10 6.50 15.00
C GLN A 67 -4.60 6.43 14.70
N THR A 68 -5.29 7.55 14.82
CA THR A 68 -6.74 7.65 14.55
C THR A 68 -7.04 7.34 13.08
N LEU A 69 -6.27 7.89 12.15
CA LEU A 69 -6.44 7.64 10.71
C LEU A 69 -6.28 6.15 10.37
N LEU A 70 -5.27 5.50 10.92
CA LEU A 70 -5.01 4.08 10.65
C LEU A 70 -6.04 3.16 11.33
N THR A 71 -6.49 3.51 12.52
CA THR A 71 -7.55 2.77 13.21
C THR A 71 -8.87 2.87 12.43
N ASP A 72 -9.22 4.06 11.94
CA ASP A 72 -10.39 4.26 11.09
C ASP A 72 -10.26 3.47 9.78
N LEU A 73 -9.10 3.52 9.13
CA LEU A 73 -8.82 2.78 7.89
C LEU A 73 -9.14 1.29 8.06
N LEU A 74 -8.72 0.68 9.15
CA LEU A 74 -8.91 -0.75 9.43
C LEU A 74 -10.36 -1.14 9.71
N THR A 75 -11.28 -0.19 9.81
CA THR A 75 -12.72 -0.52 9.91
C THR A 75 -13.32 -0.89 8.56
N TYR A 76 -12.69 -0.51 7.44
CA TYR A 76 -13.20 -0.79 6.08
C TYR A 76 -12.16 -1.32 5.10
N VAL A 77 -10.90 -1.45 5.51
CA VAL A 77 -9.83 -2.05 4.72
C VAL A 77 -9.28 -3.27 5.47
N VAL A 78 -9.14 -4.37 4.76
CA VAL A 78 -8.64 -5.64 5.34
C VAL A 78 -7.11 -5.64 5.34
N ALA A 79 -6.52 -5.82 6.52
CA ALA A 79 -5.07 -6.00 6.63
C ALA A 79 -4.69 -7.45 6.29
N VAL A 80 -3.83 -7.61 5.30
CA VAL A 80 -3.26 -8.91 4.92
C VAL A 80 -2.03 -9.16 5.76
N SER A 81 -2.10 -10.13 6.66
CA SER A 81 -0.99 -10.47 7.55
C SER A 81 0.17 -11.07 6.79
N LEU A 82 1.37 -10.51 6.99
CA LEU A 82 2.62 -11.04 6.46
C LEU A 82 3.29 -11.91 7.51
N GLU A 83 3.54 -13.17 7.15
CA GLU A 83 4.18 -14.15 7.99
C GLU A 83 5.66 -14.31 7.61
N LYS A 84 6.40 -15.09 8.39
CA LYS A 84 7.82 -15.39 8.11
C LYS A 84 8.04 -15.85 6.66
N ALA A 85 7.17 -16.74 6.16
CA ALA A 85 7.27 -17.26 4.79
C ALA A 85 7.14 -16.15 3.74
N ASP A 86 6.28 -15.15 3.97
CA ASP A 86 6.10 -14.03 3.05
C ASP A 86 7.37 -13.17 2.97
N TYR A 87 8.03 -12.94 4.11
CA TYR A 87 9.31 -12.22 4.16
C TYR A 87 10.43 -12.98 3.49
N THR A 88 10.57 -14.28 3.75
CA THR A 88 11.61 -15.10 3.11
C THR A 88 11.39 -15.22 1.61
N ASN A 89 10.15 -15.36 1.15
CA ASN A 89 9.83 -15.36 -0.28
C ASN A 89 10.20 -14.02 -0.95
N ALA A 90 9.89 -12.92 -0.30
CA ALA A 90 10.24 -11.58 -0.81
C ALA A 90 11.77 -11.39 -0.90
N ILE A 91 12.51 -11.81 0.12
CA ILE A 91 13.98 -11.76 0.15
C ILE A 91 14.57 -12.63 -0.97
N ASP A 92 14.07 -13.85 -1.14
CA ASP A 92 14.52 -14.75 -2.17
C ASP A 92 14.29 -14.17 -3.58
N GLN A 93 13.13 -13.55 -3.79
CA GLN A 93 12.79 -12.87 -5.04
C GLN A 93 13.75 -11.73 -5.34
N MET A 94 13.99 -10.86 -4.36
CA MET A 94 14.92 -9.73 -4.50
C MET A 94 16.33 -10.21 -4.83
N ALA A 95 16.80 -11.25 -4.14
CA ALA A 95 18.13 -11.83 -4.37
C ALA A 95 18.24 -12.44 -5.77
N SER A 96 17.23 -13.18 -6.22
CA SER A 96 17.23 -13.82 -7.55
C SER A 96 17.20 -12.77 -8.68
N LEU A 97 16.59 -11.62 -8.45
CA LEU A 97 16.55 -10.51 -9.40
C LEU A 97 17.74 -9.56 -9.25
N ASN A 98 18.64 -9.82 -8.31
CA ASN A 98 19.78 -8.97 -7.99
C ASN A 98 19.36 -7.51 -7.70
N LEU A 99 18.25 -7.33 -6.96
CA LEU A 99 17.73 -6.03 -6.58
C LEU A 99 18.10 -5.71 -5.14
N PRO A 100 18.86 -4.63 -4.89
CA PRO A 100 19.22 -4.22 -3.53
C PRO A 100 18.19 -3.24 -2.94
N GLY A 101 18.26 -3.08 -1.62
CA GLY A 101 17.68 -1.94 -0.93
C GLY A 101 16.17 -1.98 -0.73
N SER A 102 15.55 -0.83 -0.84
CA SER A 102 14.15 -0.60 -0.43
C SER A 102 13.10 -1.26 -1.31
N GLY A 103 13.48 -1.84 -2.44
CA GLY A 103 12.58 -2.65 -3.26
C GLY A 103 11.98 -3.83 -2.51
N ILE A 104 12.61 -4.26 -1.39
CA ILE A 104 12.06 -5.30 -0.52
C ILE A 104 10.66 -4.92 0.02
N PHE A 105 10.41 -3.65 0.28
CA PHE A 105 9.10 -3.21 0.77
C PHE A 105 8.02 -3.39 -0.30
N ASP A 106 8.35 -3.13 -1.56
CA ASP A 106 7.44 -3.37 -2.69
C ASP A 106 7.21 -4.87 -2.88
N ALA A 107 8.25 -5.69 -2.71
CA ALA A 107 8.12 -7.14 -2.77
C ALA A 107 7.19 -7.69 -1.67
N LEU A 108 7.20 -7.11 -0.48
CA LEU A 108 6.27 -7.46 0.60
C LEU A 108 4.82 -7.10 0.25
N ILE A 109 4.60 -5.93 -0.32
CA ILE A 109 3.28 -5.51 -0.80
C ILE A 109 2.78 -6.45 -1.89
N ALA A 110 3.66 -6.84 -2.81
CA ALA A 110 3.36 -7.82 -3.86
C ALA A 110 2.96 -9.18 -3.27
N GLN A 111 3.64 -9.65 -2.24
CA GLN A 111 3.26 -10.89 -1.53
C GLN A 111 1.85 -10.78 -0.94
N ALA A 112 1.52 -9.65 -0.35
CA ALA A 112 0.18 -9.40 0.18
C ALA A 112 -0.88 -9.42 -0.92
N ALA A 113 -0.61 -8.81 -2.07
CA ALA A 113 -1.51 -8.78 -3.22
C ALA A 113 -1.81 -10.18 -3.75
N LEU A 114 -0.78 -11.01 -3.89
CA LEU A 114 -0.92 -12.39 -4.35
C LEU A 114 -1.66 -13.25 -3.31
N LYS A 115 -1.33 -13.08 -2.03
CA LYS A 115 -1.97 -13.81 -0.93
C LYS A 115 -3.46 -13.51 -0.82
N ALA A 116 -3.89 -12.28 -1.02
CA ALA A 116 -5.28 -11.87 -0.99
C ALA A 116 -6.02 -12.11 -2.32
N GLU A 117 -5.30 -12.55 -3.35
CA GLU A 117 -5.86 -12.79 -4.69
C GLU A 117 -6.64 -11.58 -5.22
N VAL A 118 -6.00 -10.39 -5.15
CA VAL A 118 -6.64 -9.16 -5.59
C VAL A 118 -6.72 -9.05 -7.11
N ASN A 119 -7.67 -8.27 -7.60
CA ASN A 119 -7.81 -7.97 -9.02
C ASN A 119 -6.93 -6.79 -9.44
N CYS A 120 -6.57 -5.94 -8.49
CA CYS A 120 -5.82 -4.72 -8.75
C CYS A 120 -4.87 -4.42 -7.57
N LEU A 121 -3.61 -4.17 -7.89
CA LEU A 121 -2.64 -3.54 -7.01
C LEU A 121 -2.54 -2.08 -7.46
N LEU A 122 -3.05 -1.16 -6.66
CA LEU A 122 -3.07 0.27 -6.99
C LEU A 122 -1.86 0.98 -6.40
N THR A 123 -1.08 1.63 -7.26
CA THR A 123 0.16 2.32 -6.88
C THR A 123 0.40 3.56 -7.73
N LEU A 124 1.18 4.50 -7.22
CA LEU A 124 1.72 5.62 -8.00
C LEU A 124 3.05 5.28 -8.68
N ASN A 125 3.64 4.12 -8.35
CA ASN A 125 4.96 3.70 -8.82
C ASN A 125 4.87 2.30 -9.46
N PRO A 126 4.20 2.14 -10.60
CA PRO A 126 3.93 0.81 -11.18
C PRO A 126 5.19 0.03 -11.53
N ASP A 127 6.27 0.70 -11.94
CA ASP A 127 7.52 0.04 -12.34
C ASP A 127 8.18 -0.71 -11.18
N ASP A 128 7.98 -0.26 -9.94
CA ASP A 128 8.52 -0.91 -8.74
C ASP A 128 7.91 -2.31 -8.53
N PHE A 129 6.74 -2.56 -9.08
CA PHE A 129 6.04 -3.85 -8.99
C PHE A 129 6.21 -4.70 -10.23
N THR A 130 6.08 -4.12 -11.41
CA THR A 130 6.14 -4.86 -12.67
C THR A 130 7.50 -5.51 -12.91
N ARG A 131 8.59 -4.93 -12.39
CA ARG A 131 9.94 -5.50 -12.43
C ARG A 131 10.10 -6.74 -11.58
N LEU A 132 9.23 -6.99 -10.60
CA LEU A 132 9.35 -8.10 -9.65
C LEU A 132 8.92 -9.43 -10.26
N ALA A 133 7.80 -9.45 -10.98
CA ALA A 133 7.28 -10.65 -11.61
C ALA A 133 6.30 -10.29 -12.74
N PRO A 134 6.25 -11.09 -13.84
CA PRO A 134 5.33 -10.83 -14.95
C PRO A 134 3.85 -10.83 -14.56
N GLU A 135 3.44 -11.68 -13.61
CA GLU A 135 2.05 -11.75 -13.15
C GLU A 135 1.60 -10.46 -12.46
N LEU A 136 2.52 -9.69 -11.90
CA LEU A 136 2.21 -8.40 -11.27
C LEU A 136 1.90 -7.32 -12.29
N ALA A 137 2.44 -7.42 -13.50
CA ALA A 137 2.19 -6.44 -14.55
C ALA A 137 0.70 -6.33 -14.90
N SER A 138 -0.02 -7.46 -14.93
CA SER A 138 -1.44 -7.49 -15.22
C SER A 138 -2.33 -6.99 -14.07
N LEU A 139 -1.81 -7.04 -12.83
CA LEU A 139 -2.53 -6.60 -11.63
C LEU A 139 -2.27 -5.12 -11.29
N THR A 140 -1.11 -4.60 -11.69
CA THR A 140 -0.66 -3.26 -11.28
C THR A 140 -1.34 -2.18 -12.09
N ASN A 141 -1.96 -1.22 -11.40
CA ASN A 141 -2.65 -0.08 -12.00
C ASN A 141 -2.29 1.21 -11.26
N THR A 142 -2.49 2.33 -11.95
CA THR A 142 -2.35 3.68 -11.38
C THR A 142 -3.71 4.38 -11.32
N PRO A 143 -3.87 5.36 -10.43
CA PRO A 143 -5.08 6.20 -10.42
C PRO A 143 -5.34 6.92 -11.72
#